data_fd42924d47ffbe76fac87f376935a563
#
_entry.id   fd42924d47ffbe76fac87f376935a563
#
_cell.length_a   1.000
_cell.length_b   1.000
_cell.length_c   1.000
_cell.angle_alpha   90.00
_cell.angle_beta   90.00
_cell.angle_gamma   90.00
#
_symmetry.space_group_name_H-M   'P 1'
#
loop_
_entity.id
_entity.type
_entity.pdbx_description
1 polymer ?
#
loop_
_entity_poly.entity_id
_entity_poly.type
_entity_poly.pdbx_seq_one_letter_code
_entity_poly.pdbx_strand_id
1 'polypeptide(L)'
;LEKYYQEMMNSFESNHRNISGKQNNSLNKWDNMIYPDKRNKQSNSNQIDKNNSNITAIAGNWIVAIGSLLSAIASTPSNIFTQQTLTDFNLIGNILEAGGSAVVSETEDALLNKVGDQLQAIGNLATVAGILSKNEQSGQLLEKQGSLLQVVGLGIVINTEGKLTLLETISN
;
A
#
# COMPACT_ATOMS: atom_id res chain seq x y z
N LEU A 1 34.54 23.68 46.60
CA LEU A 1 34.22 22.22 46.52
C LEU A 1 33.39 21.93 45.26
N GLU A 2 32.33 22.68 44.99
CA GLU A 2 31.42 22.50 43.86
C GLU A 2 32.12 22.63 42.49
N LYS A 3 33.01 23.59 42.33
CA LYS A 3 33.81 23.80 41.12
C LYS A 3 34.69 22.59 40.78
N TYR A 4 35.32 21.98 41.78
CA TYR A 4 36.12 20.77 41.61
C TYR A 4 35.30 19.55 41.19
N TYR A 5 34.09 19.40 41.74
CA TYR A 5 33.16 18.33 41.32
C TYR A 5 32.73 18.46 39.88
N GLN A 6 32.41 19.67 39.40
CA GLN A 6 32.01 19.95 38.00
C GLN A 6 33.17 19.68 37.02
N GLU A 7 34.39 20.09 37.35
CA GLU A 7 35.56 19.81 36.51
C GLU A 7 35.88 18.31 36.42
N MET A 8 35.73 17.58 37.51
CA MET A 8 35.93 16.14 37.53
C MET A 8 34.87 15.39 36.75
N MET A 9 33.58 15.77 36.86
CA MET A 9 32.50 15.19 36.09
C MET A 9 32.63 15.45 34.60
N ASN A 10 32.99 16.66 34.20
CA ASN A 10 33.23 17.02 32.78
C ASN A 10 34.42 16.23 32.19
N SER A 11 35.46 15.98 32.96
CA SER A 11 36.60 15.16 32.54
C SER A 11 36.19 13.69 32.36
N PHE A 12 35.33 13.18 33.25
CA PHE A 12 34.84 11.80 33.19
C PHE A 12 33.94 11.58 31.95
N GLU A 13 33.02 12.50 31.67
CA GLU A 13 32.15 12.46 30.48
C GLU A 13 32.94 12.57 29.16
N SER A 14 33.96 13.44 29.15
CA SER A 14 34.82 13.60 27.96
C SER A 14 35.63 12.32 27.68
N ASN A 15 36.14 11.66 28.70
CA ASN A 15 36.85 10.39 28.55
C ASN A 15 35.92 9.26 28.09
N HIS A 16 34.70 9.19 28.61
CA HIS A 16 33.72 8.16 28.23
C HIS A 16 33.30 8.30 26.75
N ARG A 17 33.09 9.52 26.28
CA ARG A 17 32.75 9.78 24.86
C ARG A 17 33.89 9.40 23.89
N ASN A 18 35.14 9.63 24.31
CA ASN A 18 36.32 9.30 23.51
C ASN A 18 36.59 7.80 23.42
N ILE A 19 36.28 7.04 24.45
CA ILE A 19 36.43 5.57 24.48
C ILE A 19 35.31 4.92 23.63
N SER A 20 34.07 5.39 23.77
CA SER A 20 32.92 4.89 22.97
C SER A 20 33.09 5.15 21.49
N GLY A 21 33.58 6.33 21.08
CA GLY A 21 33.84 6.65 19.66
C GLY A 21 34.96 5.81 19.04
N LYS A 22 36.02 5.49 19.79
CA LYS A 22 37.09 4.63 19.30
C LYS A 22 36.71 3.16 19.18
N GLN A 23 35.87 2.67 20.09
CA GLN A 23 35.40 1.29 20.09
C GLN A 23 34.42 1.03 18.90
N ASN A 24 33.52 1.95 18.63
CA ASN A 24 32.62 1.84 17.49
C ASN A 24 33.33 1.88 16.12
N ASN A 25 34.38 2.71 15.98
CA ASN A 25 35.18 2.76 14.77
C ASN A 25 36.03 1.50 14.52
N SER A 26 36.52 0.87 15.59
CA SER A 26 37.29 -0.38 15.45
C SER A 26 36.37 -1.56 15.11
N LEU A 27 35.21 -1.69 15.74
CA LEU A 27 34.23 -2.74 15.45
C LEU A 27 33.73 -2.64 14.01
N ASN A 28 33.40 -1.45 13.52
CA ASN A 28 33.00 -1.24 12.13
C ASN A 28 34.10 -1.56 11.11
N LYS A 29 35.37 -1.37 11.48
CA LYS A 29 36.53 -1.71 10.63
C LYS A 29 36.71 -3.24 10.54
N TRP A 30 36.54 -3.98 11.62
CA TRP A 30 36.64 -5.44 11.66
C TRP A 30 35.48 -6.11 10.94
N ASP A 31 34.23 -5.64 11.10
CA ASP A 31 33.06 -6.14 10.39
C ASP A 31 33.18 -5.94 8.86
N ASN A 32 33.75 -4.83 8.42
CA ASN A 32 33.99 -4.55 7.00
C ASN A 32 35.11 -5.43 6.40
N MET A 33 36.04 -5.92 7.21
CA MET A 33 37.15 -6.75 6.77
C MET A 33 36.76 -8.24 6.72
N ILE A 34 35.87 -8.67 7.63
CA ILE A 34 35.44 -10.09 7.73
C ILE A 34 34.26 -10.39 6.80
N TYR A 35 33.39 -9.40 6.50
CA TYR A 35 32.20 -9.57 5.68
C TYR A 35 32.05 -8.49 4.60
N PRO A 36 32.95 -8.40 3.61
CA PRO A 36 32.86 -7.37 2.55
C PRO A 36 31.61 -7.51 1.68
N ASP A 37 31.01 -8.69 1.63
CA ASP A 37 29.91 -9.04 0.70
C ASP A 37 28.49 -8.75 1.26
N LYS A 38 28.35 -8.49 2.55
CA LYS A 38 27.02 -8.26 3.16
C LYS A 38 26.33 -7.01 2.64
N ARG A 39 27.05 -5.92 2.39
CA ARG A 39 26.49 -4.65 1.91
C ARG A 39 25.98 -4.72 0.47
N ASN A 40 26.69 -5.40 -0.39
CA ASN A 40 26.28 -5.58 -1.79
C ASN A 40 25.07 -6.51 -1.92
N LYS A 41 24.95 -7.54 -1.06
CA LYS A 41 23.77 -8.41 -1.03
C LYS A 41 22.52 -7.70 -0.54
N GLN A 42 22.64 -6.83 0.49
CA GLN A 42 21.50 -6.10 1.03
C GLN A 42 21.00 -4.99 0.09
N SER A 43 21.90 -4.32 -0.64
CA SER A 43 21.53 -3.34 -1.66
C SER A 43 20.83 -4.00 -2.86
N ASN A 44 21.32 -5.14 -3.32
CA ASN A 44 20.70 -5.88 -4.43
C ASN A 44 19.36 -6.50 -4.04
N SER A 45 19.20 -7.05 -2.84
CA SER A 45 17.92 -7.58 -2.38
C SER A 45 16.84 -6.50 -2.31
N ASN A 46 17.15 -5.33 -1.72
CA ASN A 46 16.21 -4.22 -1.63
C ASN A 46 15.78 -3.66 -3.01
N GLN A 47 16.67 -3.71 -3.99
CA GLN A 47 16.35 -3.27 -5.35
C GLN A 47 15.51 -4.29 -6.12
N ILE A 48 15.74 -5.58 -5.91
CA ILE A 48 14.94 -6.67 -6.48
C ILE A 48 13.54 -6.65 -5.87
N ASP A 49 13.41 -6.46 -4.55
CA ASP A 49 12.13 -6.41 -3.85
C ASP A 49 11.29 -5.22 -4.31
N LYS A 50 11.88 -4.04 -4.49
CA LYS A 50 11.18 -2.85 -5.05
C LYS A 50 10.71 -3.08 -6.49
N ASN A 51 11.52 -3.69 -7.33
CA ASN A 51 11.12 -3.97 -8.70
C ASN A 51 9.96 -4.97 -8.76
N ASN A 52 9.98 -6.00 -7.92
CA ASN A 52 8.88 -6.97 -7.82
C ASN A 52 7.60 -6.32 -7.29
N SER A 53 7.69 -5.45 -6.28
CA SER A 53 6.55 -4.69 -5.76
C SER A 53 5.92 -3.82 -6.86
N ASN A 54 6.73 -3.11 -7.65
CA ASN A 54 6.22 -2.27 -8.75
C ASN A 54 5.52 -3.09 -9.84
N ILE A 55 6.07 -4.25 -10.23
CA ILE A 55 5.44 -5.14 -11.22
C ILE A 55 4.11 -5.68 -10.68
N THR A 56 4.05 -6.05 -9.42
CA THR A 56 2.84 -6.54 -8.76
C THR A 56 1.77 -5.44 -8.69
N ALA A 57 2.13 -4.21 -8.35
CA ALA A 57 1.21 -3.06 -8.37
C ALA A 57 0.66 -2.78 -9.77
N ILE A 58 1.52 -2.79 -10.80
CA ILE A 58 1.09 -2.61 -12.20
C ILE A 58 0.10 -3.70 -12.61
N ALA A 59 0.40 -4.96 -12.29
CA ALA A 59 -0.50 -6.07 -12.60
C ALA A 59 -1.85 -5.94 -11.88
N GLY A 60 -1.84 -5.59 -10.59
CA GLY A 60 -3.06 -5.33 -9.82
C GLY A 60 -3.91 -4.21 -10.43
N ASN A 61 -3.29 -3.09 -10.80
CA ASN A 61 -3.97 -1.97 -11.46
C ASN A 61 -4.59 -2.36 -12.82
N TRP A 62 -3.91 -3.18 -13.62
CA TRP A 62 -4.50 -3.71 -14.85
C TRP A 62 -5.70 -4.60 -14.59
N ILE A 63 -5.66 -5.43 -13.55
CA ILE A 63 -6.81 -6.27 -13.16
C ILE A 63 -7.98 -5.40 -12.73
N VAL A 64 -7.76 -4.35 -11.93
CA VAL A 64 -8.79 -3.36 -11.56
C VAL A 64 -9.36 -2.70 -12.81
N ALA A 65 -8.51 -2.22 -13.72
CA ALA A 65 -8.97 -1.54 -14.95
C ALA A 65 -9.85 -2.42 -15.84
N ILE A 66 -9.50 -3.70 -15.98
CA ILE A 66 -10.32 -4.67 -16.74
C ILE A 66 -11.65 -4.90 -16.01
N GLY A 67 -11.62 -5.05 -14.70
CA GLY A 67 -12.83 -5.20 -13.88
C GLY A 67 -13.77 -4.02 -14.03
N SER A 68 -13.24 -2.79 -13.90
CA SER A 68 -14.02 -1.55 -14.04
C SER A 68 -14.62 -1.39 -15.46
N LEU A 69 -13.90 -1.83 -16.48
CA LEU A 69 -14.44 -1.83 -17.84
C LEU A 69 -15.65 -2.76 -17.97
N LEU A 70 -15.57 -3.98 -17.40
CA LEU A 70 -16.70 -4.92 -17.41
C LEU A 70 -17.89 -4.38 -16.62
N SER A 71 -17.66 -3.81 -15.44
CA SER A 71 -18.69 -3.17 -14.62
C SER A 71 -19.35 -1.98 -15.36
N ALA A 72 -18.56 -1.18 -16.08
CA ALA A 72 -19.08 -0.07 -16.89
C ALA A 72 -19.95 -0.56 -18.05
N ILE A 73 -19.55 -1.61 -18.76
CA ILE A 73 -20.35 -2.24 -19.82
C ILE A 73 -21.66 -2.77 -19.22
N ALA A 74 -21.59 -3.45 -18.08
CA ALA A 74 -22.76 -4.00 -17.40
C ALA A 74 -23.78 -2.93 -16.98
N SER A 75 -23.29 -1.74 -16.61
CA SER A 75 -24.12 -0.61 -16.19
C SER A 75 -24.66 0.22 -17.35
N THR A 76 -24.22 -0.03 -18.59
CA THR A 76 -24.64 0.72 -19.76
C THR A 76 -25.87 0.06 -20.42
N PRO A 77 -26.98 0.77 -20.62
CA PRO A 77 -28.13 0.22 -21.34
C PRO A 77 -27.72 -0.27 -22.73
N SER A 78 -27.96 -1.53 -23.01
CA SER A 78 -27.55 -2.15 -24.29
C SER A 78 -28.61 -3.10 -24.82
N ASN A 79 -28.84 -3.05 -26.12
CA ASN A 79 -29.67 -4.03 -26.83
C ASN A 79 -28.84 -5.21 -27.39
N ILE A 80 -27.52 -5.17 -27.21
CA ILE A 80 -26.58 -6.17 -27.76
C ILE A 80 -26.45 -7.37 -26.80
N PHE A 81 -26.47 -7.10 -25.51
CA PHE A 81 -26.28 -8.11 -24.47
C PHE A 81 -27.59 -8.46 -23.77
N THR A 82 -27.75 -9.72 -23.39
CA THR A 82 -28.87 -10.16 -22.54
C THR A 82 -28.68 -9.64 -21.11
N GLN A 83 -29.78 -9.52 -20.36
CA GLN A 83 -29.72 -9.11 -18.95
C GLN A 83 -28.84 -10.05 -18.12
N GLN A 84 -28.86 -11.35 -18.43
CA GLN A 84 -27.98 -12.31 -17.76
C GLN A 84 -26.51 -12.01 -18.05
N THR A 85 -26.15 -11.75 -19.30
CA THR A 85 -24.78 -11.39 -19.69
C THR A 85 -24.29 -10.12 -18.98
N LEU A 86 -25.15 -9.12 -18.84
CA LEU A 86 -24.83 -7.89 -18.12
C LEU A 86 -24.61 -8.16 -16.62
N THR A 87 -25.43 -9.01 -16.02
CA THR A 87 -25.26 -9.45 -14.61
C THR A 87 -23.93 -10.20 -14.42
N ASP A 88 -23.59 -11.10 -15.36
CA ASP A 88 -22.33 -11.85 -15.32
C ASP A 88 -21.12 -10.89 -15.49
N PHE A 89 -21.19 -9.89 -16.36
CA PHE A 89 -20.15 -8.87 -16.49
C PHE A 89 -19.98 -8.04 -15.22
N ASN A 90 -21.09 -7.65 -14.58
CA ASN A 90 -21.05 -6.93 -13.31
C ASN A 90 -20.41 -7.80 -12.21
N LEU A 91 -20.79 -9.06 -12.12
CA LEU A 91 -20.23 -10.00 -11.16
C LEU A 91 -18.72 -10.19 -11.37
N ILE A 92 -18.29 -10.52 -12.58
CA ILE A 92 -16.88 -10.74 -12.91
C ILE A 92 -16.09 -9.44 -12.73
N GLY A 93 -16.64 -8.30 -13.14
CA GLY A 93 -16.02 -6.99 -12.96
C GLY A 93 -15.69 -6.72 -11.51
N ASN A 94 -16.66 -6.85 -10.62
CA ASN A 94 -16.45 -6.63 -9.19
C ASN A 94 -15.48 -7.65 -8.55
N ILE A 95 -15.45 -8.91 -9.00
CA ILE A 95 -14.46 -9.90 -8.54
C ILE A 95 -13.05 -9.47 -8.93
N LEU A 96 -12.84 -9.03 -10.17
CA LEU A 96 -11.55 -8.56 -10.66
C LEU A 96 -11.11 -7.28 -9.93
N GLU A 97 -12.02 -6.32 -9.75
CA GLU A 97 -11.73 -5.11 -8.98
C GLU A 97 -11.34 -5.43 -7.54
N ALA A 98 -12.05 -6.33 -6.87
CA ALA A 98 -11.71 -6.76 -5.51
C ALA A 98 -10.33 -7.41 -5.45
N GLY A 99 -10.04 -8.34 -6.35
CA GLY A 99 -8.75 -9.03 -6.43
C GLY A 99 -7.60 -8.08 -6.76
N GLY A 100 -7.80 -7.21 -7.74
CA GLY A 100 -6.81 -6.21 -8.14
C GLY A 100 -6.50 -5.22 -7.03
N SER A 101 -7.52 -4.64 -6.38
CA SER A 101 -7.35 -3.72 -5.24
C SER A 101 -6.66 -4.40 -4.05
N ALA A 102 -6.96 -5.67 -3.77
CA ALA A 102 -6.26 -6.41 -2.73
C ALA A 102 -4.76 -6.59 -3.06
N VAL A 103 -4.42 -6.91 -4.32
CA VAL A 103 -3.04 -7.03 -4.78
C VAL A 103 -2.31 -5.69 -4.69
N VAL A 104 -2.94 -4.58 -5.12
CA VAL A 104 -2.35 -3.23 -5.01
C VAL A 104 -2.10 -2.87 -3.55
N SER A 105 -3.07 -3.12 -2.67
CA SER A 105 -2.93 -2.81 -1.24
C SER A 105 -1.71 -3.47 -0.57
N GLU A 106 -1.29 -4.65 -1.03
CA GLU A 106 -0.10 -5.33 -0.49
C GLU A 106 1.22 -4.67 -0.94
N THR A 107 1.19 -3.88 -2.01
CA THR A 107 2.37 -3.18 -2.53
C THR A 107 2.50 -1.75 -2.04
N GLU A 108 1.45 -1.22 -1.37
CA GLU A 108 1.42 0.14 -0.87
C GLU A 108 2.23 0.31 0.42
N ASP A 109 3.15 1.27 0.41
CA ASP A 109 3.94 1.66 1.59
C ASP A 109 3.14 2.61 2.51
N ALA A 110 2.26 3.44 1.93
CA ALA A 110 1.45 4.38 2.67
C ALA A 110 0.24 3.70 3.31
N LEU A 111 0.16 3.68 4.63
CA LEU A 111 -0.93 3.04 5.38
C LEU A 111 -2.33 3.49 4.92
N LEU A 112 -2.50 4.78 4.61
CA LEU A 112 -3.80 5.30 4.18
C LEU A 112 -4.19 4.79 2.79
N ASN A 113 -3.25 4.69 1.84
CA ASN A 113 -3.50 4.10 0.53
C ASN A 113 -3.88 2.63 0.68
N LYS A 114 -3.10 1.88 1.46
CA LYS A 114 -3.41 0.49 1.78
C LYS A 114 -4.83 0.30 2.34
N VAL A 115 -5.24 1.13 3.28
CA VAL A 115 -6.61 1.11 3.85
C VAL A 115 -7.65 1.47 2.78
N GLY A 116 -7.37 2.46 1.93
CA GLY A 116 -8.26 2.86 0.84
C GLY A 116 -8.49 1.73 -0.16
N ASP A 117 -7.44 1.05 -0.60
CA ASP A 117 -7.53 -0.09 -1.53
C ASP A 117 -8.23 -1.29 -0.89
N GLN A 118 -7.99 -1.57 0.39
CA GLN A 118 -8.71 -2.61 1.13
C GLN A 118 -10.20 -2.31 1.24
N LEU A 119 -10.59 -1.05 1.48
CA LEU A 119 -12.00 -0.64 1.48
C LEU A 119 -12.65 -0.82 0.12
N GLN A 120 -11.94 -0.51 -0.97
CA GLN A 120 -12.42 -0.79 -2.33
C GLN A 120 -12.62 -2.30 -2.54
N ALA A 121 -11.64 -3.13 -2.16
CA ALA A 121 -11.74 -4.59 -2.28
C ALA A 121 -12.95 -5.14 -1.50
N ILE A 122 -13.14 -4.71 -0.25
CA ILE A 122 -14.29 -5.11 0.59
C ILE A 122 -15.60 -4.64 -0.03
N GLY A 123 -15.64 -3.41 -0.57
CA GLY A 123 -16.81 -2.86 -1.24
C GLY A 123 -17.21 -3.67 -2.46
N ASN A 124 -16.26 -4.05 -3.29
CA ASN A 124 -16.49 -4.92 -4.45
C ASN A 124 -17.01 -6.30 -4.04
N LEU A 125 -16.45 -6.90 -2.98
CA LEU A 125 -16.94 -8.19 -2.45
C LEU A 125 -18.37 -8.08 -1.89
N ALA A 126 -18.72 -6.97 -1.24
CA ALA A 126 -20.08 -6.73 -0.78
C ALA A 126 -21.07 -6.61 -1.97
N THR A 127 -20.66 -5.94 -3.05
CA THR A 127 -21.45 -5.89 -4.31
C THR A 127 -21.64 -7.29 -4.89
N VAL A 128 -20.58 -8.10 -4.97
CA VAL A 128 -20.67 -9.53 -5.41
C VAL A 128 -21.67 -10.32 -4.54
N ALA A 129 -21.57 -10.17 -3.22
CA ALA A 129 -22.49 -10.83 -2.30
C ALA A 129 -23.96 -10.37 -2.50
N GLY A 130 -24.15 -9.09 -2.84
CA GLY A 130 -25.43 -8.51 -3.20
C GLY A 130 -26.03 -9.15 -4.47
N ILE A 131 -25.24 -9.21 -5.54
CA ILE A 131 -25.64 -9.82 -6.83
C ILE A 131 -26.02 -11.29 -6.66
N LEU A 132 -25.29 -12.02 -5.81
CA LEU A 132 -25.53 -13.44 -5.55
C LEU A 132 -26.64 -13.72 -4.52
N SER A 133 -27.17 -12.67 -3.90
CA SER A 133 -28.19 -12.81 -2.85
C SER A 133 -29.52 -13.32 -3.42
N LYS A 134 -30.11 -14.33 -2.77
CA LYS A 134 -31.45 -14.82 -3.10
C LYS A 134 -32.56 -13.88 -2.63
N ASN A 135 -32.27 -13.03 -1.66
CA ASN A 135 -33.21 -12.04 -1.17
C ASN A 135 -32.91 -10.70 -1.83
N GLU A 136 -33.82 -10.26 -2.69
CA GLU A 136 -33.65 -9.03 -3.50
C GLU A 136 -33.40 -7.78 -2.62
N GLN A 137 -34.15 -7.64 -1.52
CA GLN A 137 -33.98 -6.47 -0.64
C GLN A 137 -32.60 -6.45 0.03
N SER A 138 -32.16 -7.61 0.52
CA SER A 138 -30.82 -7.74 1.12
C SER A 138 -29.72 -7.58 0.08
N GLY A 139 -29.93 -8.08 -1.13
CA GLY A 139 -29.02 -7.95 -2.27
C GLY A 139 -28.79 -6.49 -2.62
N GLN A 140 -29.87 -5.73 -2.87
CA GLN A 140 -29.79 -4.29 -3.18
C GLN A 140 -29.13 -3.47 -2.06
N LEU A 141 -29.35 -3.86 -0.78
CA LEU A 141 -28.71 -3.19 0.34
C LEU A 141 -27.20 -3.42 0.34
N LEU A 142 -26.76 -4.65 0.13
CA LEU A 142 -25.34 -5.02 0.03
C LEU A 142 -24.63 -4.31 -1.13
N GLU A 143 -25.25 -4.26 -2.32
CA GLU A 143 -24.73 -3.56 -3.48
C GLU A 143 -24.54 -2.06 -3.20
N LYS A 144 -25.53 -1.39 -2.60
CA LYS A 144 -25.43 0.02 -2.22
C LYS A 144 -24.36 0.27 -1.18
N GLN A 145 -24.26 -0.58 -0.15
CA GLN A 145 -23.22 -0.47 0.87
C GLN A 145 -21.84 -0.74 0.28
N GLY A 146 -21.72 -1.74 -0.60
CA GLY A 146 -20.50 -2.05 -1.34
C GLY A 146 -20.02 -0.85 -2.15
N SER A 147 -20.90 -0.25 -2.97
CA SER A 147 -20.57 0.93 -3.76
C SER A 147 -20.15 2.13 -2.90
N LEU A 148 -20.77 2.32 -1.74
CA LEU A 148 -20.37 3.38 -0.81
C LEU A 148 -18.94 3.14 -0.28
N LEU A 149 -18.61 1.91 0.10
CA LEU A 149 -17.25 1.56 0.56
C LEU A 149 -16.20 1.78 -0.53
N GLN A 150 -16.51 1.43 -1.78
CA GLN A 150 -15.63 1.69 -2.93
C GLN A 150 -15.34 3.20 -3.07
N VAL A 151 -16.38 4.04 -3.04
CA VAL A 151 -16.23 5.50 -3.15
C VAL A 151 -15.41 6.06 -1.99
N VAL A 152 -15.65 5.60 -0.76
CA VAL A 152 -14.87 6.04 0.42
C VAL A 152 -13.40 5.61 0.28
N GLY A 153 -13.14 4.37 -0.11
CA GLY A 153 -11.79 3.85 -0.33
C GLY A 153 -11.04 4.66 -1.38
N LEU A 154 -11.66 4.88 -2.54
CA LEU A 154 -11.10 5.70 -3.62
C LEU A 154 -10.81 7.14 -3.17
N GLY A 155 -11.72 7.75 -2.40
CA GLY A 155 -11.53 9.09 -1.86
C GLY A 155 -10.33 9.20 -0.92
N ILE A 156 -10.04 8.16 -0.13
CA ILE A 156 -8.85 8.10 0.72
C ILE A 156 -7.58 8.07 -0.13
N VAL A 157 -7.50 7.21 -1.14
CA VAL A 157 -6.34 7.08 -2.04
C VAL A 157 -6.06 8.41 -2.75
N ILE A 158 -7.06 8.99 -3.41
CA ILE A 158 -6.91 10.26 -4.15
C ILE A 158 -6.43 11.39 -3.22
N ASN A 159 -6.99 11.50 -2.03
CA ASN A 159 -6.59 12.55 -1.08
C ASN A 159 -5.15 12.36 -0.57
N THR A 160 -4.70 11.13 -0.41
CA THR A 160 -3.35 10.82 0.03
C THR A 160 -2.32 11.11 -1.06
N GLU A 161 -2.56 10.65 -2.28
CA GLU A 161 -1.69 10.91 -3.43
C GLU A 161 -1.60 12.41 -3.78
N GLY A 162 -2.71 13.11 -3.74
CA GLY A 162 -2.75 14.56 -3.96
C GLY A 162 -1.91 15.34 -2.96
N LYS A 163 -1.89 14.93 -1.69
CA LYS A 163 -1.03 15.55 -0.66
C LYS A 163 0.45 15.27 -0.86
N LEU A 164 0.83 14.05 -1.25
CA LEU A 164 2.21 13.67 -1.54
C LEU A 164 2.77 14.49 -2.70
N THR A 165 2.03 14.60 -3.80
CA THR A 165 2.43 15.39 -4.97
C THR A 165 2.62 16.86 -4.64
N LEU A 166 1.75 17.46 -3.83
CA LEU A 166 1.89 18.85 -3.38
C LEU A 166 3.12 19.05 -2.51
N LEU A 167 3.42 18.15 -1.58
CA LEU A 167 4.60 18.24 -0.72
C LEU A 167 5.91 18.14 -1.52
N GLU A 168 5.99 17.25 -2.51
CA GLU A 168 7.12 17.13 -3.40
C GLU A 168 7.33 18.40 -4.25
N THR A 169 6.25 19.02 -4.73
CA THR A 169 6.31 20.25 -5.53
C THR A 169 6.79 21.44 -4.71
N ILE A 170 6.51 21.50 -3.40
CA ILE A 170 6.92 22.59 -2.51
C ILE A 170 8.37 22.42 -2.04
N SER A 171 8.89 21.18 -2.02
CA SER A 171 10.23 20.86 -1.53
C SER A 171 11.34 20.99 -2.58
N ASN A 172 11.01 21.18 -3.84
CA ASN A 172 11.92 21.42 -4.96
C ASN A 172 11.93 22.91 -5.35
#